data_d596140f09c9fe8fbc08b16829d32135
#
_entry.id   d596140f09c9fe8fbc08b16829d32135
#
_cell.length_a   1.000
_cell.length_b   1.000
_cell.length_c   1.000
_cell.angle_alpha   90.00
_cell.angle_beta   90.00
_cell.angle_gamma   90.00
#
_symmetry.space_group_name_H-M   'P 1'
#
loop_
_entity.id
_entity.type
_entity.pdbx_description
1 polymer ?
#
loop_
_entity_poly.entity_id
_entity_poly.type
_entity_poly.pdbx_seq_one_letter_code
_entity_poly.pdbx_strand_id
1 'polypeptide(L)'
;LSGATMAAGLVAWFGAKGVKRVVERDRPLGYLPDVVIREGDGSGLGYVSGHSAVAATAAVMAMAALPARWRPVPAVVAFLVGIARVVHGVHLPADLVGGWSLGVLIAFAALWLVDRLDRAGTAA
;
A
#
# COMPACT_ATOMS: atom_id res chain seq x y z
N LEU A 1 7.07 6.71 16.42
CA LEU A 1 6.89 6.53 14.96
C LEU A 1 6.76 5.05 14.56
N SER A 2 7.55 4.13 15.13
CA SER A 2 7.50 2.69 14.77
C SER A 2 6.12 2.06 15.00
N GLY A 3 5.50 2.29 16.16
CA GLY A 3 4.14 1.80 16.43
C GLY A 3 3.09 2.38 15.47
N ALA A 4 3.21 3.66 15.14
CA ALA A 4 2.33 4.31 14.17
C ALA A 4 2.50 3.71 12.76
N THR A 5 3.72 3.35 12.37
CA THR A 5 3.99 2.69 11.08
C THR A 5 3.31 1.31 11.00
N MET A 6 3.42 0.52 12.06
CA MET A 6 2.76 -0.80 12.12
C MET A 6 1.23 -0.66 12.06
N ALA A 7 0.67 0.25 12.85
CA ALA A 7 -0.77 0.52 12.85
C ALA A 7 -1.25 0.99 11.47
N ALA A 8 -0.55 1.94 10.85
CA ALA A 8 -0.87 2.42 9.51
C ALA A 8 -0.79 1.31 8.45
N GLY A 9 0.20 0.42 8.54
CA GLY A 9 0.31 -0.75 7.67
C GLY A 9 -0.88 -1.71 7.80
N LEU A 10 -1.33 -1.98 9.02
CA LEU A 10 -2.54 -2.78 9.26
C LEU A 10 -3.79 -2.09 8.69
N VAL A 11 -3.94 -0.78 8.91
CA VAL A 11 -5.06 0.00 8.33
C VAL A 11 -5.03 -0.07 6.81
N ALA A 12 -3.85 0.03 6.18
CA ALA A 12 -3.70 -0.09 4.73
C ALA A 12 -4.10 -1.48 4.23
N TRP A 13 -3.70 -2.54 4.93
CA TRP A 13 -4.05 -3.91 4.57
C TRP A 13 -5.56 -4.16 4.65
N PHE A 14 -6.20 -3.80 5.79
CA PHE A 14 -7.63 -3.98 5.96
C PHE A 14 -8.44 -3.01 5.11
N GLY A 15 -7.97 -1.78 4.91
CA GLY A 15 -8.56 -0.80 4.00
C GLY A 15 -8.60 -1.31 2.56
N ALA A 16 -7.50 -1.89 2.07
CA ALA A 16 -7.46 -2.53 0.76
C ALA A 16 -8.47 -3.69 0.64
N LYS A 17 -8.63 -4.50 1.69
CA LYS A 17 -9.66 -5.55 1.73
C LYS A 17 -11.08 -4.98 1.69
N GLY A 18 -11.32 -3.86 2.37
CA GLY A 18 -12.60 -3.14 2.33
C GLY A 18 -12.93 -2.64 0.93
N VAL A 19 -11.96 -1.98 0.27
CA VAL A 19 -12.12 -1.50 -1.12
C VAL A 19 -12.41 -2.66 -2.08
N LYS A 20 -11.73 -3.80 -1.93
CA LYS A 20 -11.99 -5.00 -2.75
C LYS A 20 -13.45 -5.46 -2.67
N ARG A 21 -14.03 -5.45 -1.47
CA ARG A 21 -15.43 -5.85 -1.26
C ARG A 21 -16.44 -4.87 -1.84
N VAL A 22 -16.08 -3.60 -1.98
CA VAL A 22 -16.94 -2.57 -2.59
C VAL A 22 -16.85 -2.60 -4.11
N VAL A 23 -15.64 -2.74 -4.65
CA VAL A 23 -15.40 -2.69 -6.11
C VAL A 23 -15.70 -4.05 -6.77
N GLU A 24 -15.47 -5.16 -6.07
CA GLU A 24 -15.74 -6.54 -6.50
C GLU A 24 -15.16 -6.91 -7.88
N ARG A 25 -14.01 -6.31 -8.24
CA ARG A 25 -13.34 -6.60 -9.52
C ARG A 25 -12.36 -7.78 -9.36
N ASP A 26 -12.48 -8.75 -10.25
CA ASP A 26 -11.62 -9.93 -10.29
C ASP A 26 -10.15 -9.60 -10.62
N ARG A 27 -9.27 -10.56 -10.36
CA ARG A 27 -7.87 -10.53 -10.78
C ARG A 27 -7.73 -10.75 -12.29
N PRO A 28 -6.51 -10.51 -12.86
CA PRO A 28 -6.28 -10.64 -14.31
C PRO A 28 -6.80 -11.92 -14.94
N LEU A 29 -6.69 -13.07 -14.26
CA LEU A 29 -7.16 -14.37 -14.76
C LEU A 29 -8.66 -14.37 -15.08
N GLY A 30 -9.48 -13.56 -14.41
CA GLY A 30 -10.91 -13.42 -14.70
C GLY A 30 -11.21 -12.72 -16.04
N TYR A 31 -10.24 -11.99 -16.60
CA TYR A 31 -10.40 -11.22 -17.85
C TYR A 31 -9.42 -11.64 -18.94
N LEU A 32 -8.29 -12.20 -18.57
CA LEU A 32 -7.17 -12.52 -19.46
C LEU A 32 -6.82 -14.01 -19.26
N PRO A 33 -7.46 -14.93 -20.00
CA PRO A 33 -7.27 -16.38 -19.82
C PRO A 33 -5.82 -16.85 -20.07
N ASP A 34 -5.07 -16.10 -20.88
CA ASP A 34 -3.68 -16.42 -21.23
C ASP A 34 -2.65 -15.80 -20.26
N VAL A 35 -3.09 -15.18 -19.16
CA VAL A 35 -2.16 -14.61 -18.18
C VAL A 35 -1.39 -15.72 -17.48
N VAL A 36 -0.06 -15.52 -17.36
CA VAL A 36 0.81 -16.46 -16.63
C VAL A 36 0.82 -16.11 -15.16
N ILE A 37 0.22 -16.97 -14.34
CA ILE A 37 0.23 -16.83 -12.89
C ILE A 37 1.52 -17.45 -12.34
N ARG A 38 2.28 -16.65 -11.58
CA ARG A 38 3.55 -17.07 -10.95
C ARG A 38 3.45 -17.13 -9.43
N GLU A 39 2.29 -16.79 -8.86
CA GLU A 39 2.05 -16.82 -7.42
C GLU A 39 0.58 -17.14 -7.13
N GLY A 40 0.35 -18.17 -6.31
CA GLY A 40 -1.00 -18.62 -5.96
C GLY A 40 -1.76 -19.19 -7.15
N ASP A 41 -3.08 -19.22 -7.03
CA ASP A 41 -4.01 -19.73 -8.05
C ASP A 41 -4.58 -18.60 -8.96
N GLY A 42 -4.19 -17.36 -8.71
CA GLY A 42 -4.69 -16.21 -9.47
C GLY A 42 -6.16 -15.83 -9.21
N SER A 43 -6.84 -16.53 -8.30
CA SER A 43 -8.24 -16.29 -7.97
C SER A 43 -8.45 -15.08 -7.03
N GLY A 44 -9.70 -14.64 -6.91
CA GLY A 44 -10.15 -13.62 -5.96
C GLY A 44 -10.11 -12.20 -6.50
N LEU A 45 -10.43 -11.25 -5.62
CA LEU A 45 -10.59 -9.84 -5.98
C LEU A 45 -9.26 -9.12 -6.18
N GLY A 46 -9.16 -8.31 -7.23
CA GLY A 46 -7.95 -7.62 -7.67
C GLY A 46 -7.76 -6.22 -7.09
N TYR A 47 -8.76 -5.38 -7.25
CA TYR A 47 -8.64 -3.94 -6.95
C TYR A 47 -8.98 -3.63 -5.49
N VAL A 48 -8.13 -3.00 -4.73
CA VAL A 48 -6.77 -2.49 -5.00
C VAL A 48 -5.72 -3.54 -4.56
N SER A 49 -4.45 -3.37 -4.98
CA SER A 49 -3.36 -4.20 -4.48
C SER A 49 -3.03 -3.89 -3.01
N GLY A 50 -3.30 -4.85 -2.11
CA GLY A 50 -2.98 -4.70 -0.69
C GLY A 50 -1.47 -4.59 -0.42
N HIS A 51 -0.64 -5.35 -1.13
CA HIS A 51 0.82 -5.26 -1.02
C HIS A 51 1.33 -3.88 -1.44
N SER A 52 0.78 -3.30 -2.51
CA SER A 52 1.13 -1.95 -2.96
C SER A 52 0.69 -0.89 -1.94
N ALA A 53 -0.48 -1.05 -1.30
CA ALA A 53 -0.95 -0.14 -0.26
C ALA A 53 -0.04 -0.17 0.97
N VAL A 54 0.29 -1.36 1.48
CA VAL A 54 1.19 -1.50 2.64
C VAL A 54 2.59 -0.99 2.32
N ALA A 55 3.14 -1.33 1.15
CA ALA A 55 4.46 -0.86 0.73
C ALA A 55 4.53 0.67 0.61
N ALA A 56 3.51 1.31 0.03
CA ALA A 56 3.44 2.77 -0.06
C ALA A 56 3.31 3.42 1.32
N THR A 57 2.47 2.86 2.21
CA THR A 57 2.35 3.34 3.58
C THR A 57 3.69 3.29 4.30
N ALA A 58 4.36 2.14 4.28
CA ALA A 58 5.67 1.96 4.91
C ALA A 58 6.73 2.90 4.32
N ALA A 59 6.71 3.10 2.99
CA ALA A 59 7.64 4.00 2.32
C ALA A 59 7.47 5.45 2.78
N VAL A 60 6.25 5.98 2.81
CA VAL A 60 6.00 7.36 3.24
C VAL A 60 6.38 7.54 4.72
N MET A 61 6.03 6.59 5.59
CA MET A 61 6.41 6.63 7.00
C MET A 61 7.94 6.60 7.19
N ALA A 62 8.66 5.76 6.41
CA ALA A 62 10.11 5.72 6.43
C ALA A 62 10.73 7.02 5.91
N MET A 63 10.19 7.60 4.83
CA MET A 63 10.66 8.87 4.28
C MET A 63 10.55 10.03 5.29
N ALA A 64 9.54 10.00 6.16
CA ALA A 64 9.39 11.00 7.22
C ALA A 64 10.51 10.93 8.28
N ALA A 65 11.08 9.73 8.50
CA ALA A 65 12.16 9.49 9.46
C ALA A 65 13.58 9.61 8.85
N LEU A 66 13.71 9.53 7.52
CA LEU A 66 15.01 9.48 6.84
C LEU A 66 15.52 10.87 6.43
N PRO A 67 16.86 11.08 6.45
CA PRO A 67 17.48 12.23 5.83
C PRO A 67 17.11 12.34 4.34
N ALA A 68 17.03 13.55 3.82
CA ALA A 68 16.54 13.83 2.45
C ALA A 68 17.20 12.98 1.37
N ARG A 69 18.52 12.75 1.47
CA ARG A 69 19.30 11.94 0.51
C ARG A 69 18.85 10.46 0.42
N TRP A 70 18.22 9.92 1.46
CA TRP A 70 17.79 8.53 1.53
C TRP A 70 16.30 8.33 1.24
N ARG A 71 15.51 9.40 1.17
CA ARG A 71 14.06 9.33 0.93
C ARG A 71 13.66 8.64 -0.37
N PRO A 72 14.42 8.74 -1.48
CA PRO A 72 14.07 8.00 -2.69
C PRO A 72 14.09 6.47 -2.54
N VAL A 73 14.89 5.93 -1.61
CA VAL A 73 15.05 4.48 -1.46
C VAL A 73 13.74 3.78 -1.10
N PRO A 74 13.00 4.17 -0.05
CA PRO A 74 11.71 3.54 0.26
C PRO A 74 10.68 3.70 -0.88
N ALA A 75 10.69 4.85 -1.58
CA ALA A 75 9.79 5.07 -2.71
C ALA A 75 10.08 4.08 -3.86
N VAL A 76 11.35 3.87 -4.21
CA VAL A 76 11.75 2.89 -5.22
C VAL A 76 11.35 1.47 -4.79
N VAL A 77 11.58 1.11 -3.52
CA VAL A 77 11.19 -0.22 -3.00
C VAL A 77 9.67 -0.42 -3.12
N ALA A 78 8.87 0.56 -2.73
CA ALA A 78 7.41 0.46 -2.84
C ALA A 78 6.94 0.34 -4.30
N PHE A 79 7.60 1.04 -5.22
CA PHE A 79 7.35 0.92 -6.65
C PHE A 79 7.66 -0.50 -7.15
N LEU A 80 8.82 -1.04 -6.80
CA LEU A 80 9.24 -2.39 -7.21
C LEU A 80 8.33 -3.48 -6.64
N VAL A 81 7.87 -3.33 -5.40
CA VAL A 81 6.86 -4.24 -4.83
C VAL A 81 5.60 -4.25 -5.68
N GLY A 82 5.12 -3.09 -6.11
CA GLY A 82 3.97 -3.01 -7.01
C GLY A 82 4.23 -3.73 -8.33
N ILE A 83 5.32 -3.38 -9.03
CA ILE A 83 5.68 -4.00 -10.31
C ILE A 83 5.76 -5.53 -10.19
N ALA A 84 6.35 -6.04 -9.12
CA ALA A 84 6.41 -7.49 -8.87
C ALA A 84 5.01 -8.14 -8.86
N ARG A 85 3.97 -7.46 -8.33
CA ARG A 85 2.60 -7.98 -8.33
C ARG A 85 1.99 -8.13 -9.73
N VAL A 86 2.35 -7.24 -10.66
CA VAL A 86 1.96 -7.36 -12.08
C VAL A 86 2.75 -8.49 -12.76
N VAL A 87 4.06 -8.54 -12.53
CA VAL A 87 4.92 -9.61 -13.10
C VAL A 87 4.48 -11.00 -12.63
N HIS A 88 3.99 -11.11 -11.40
CA HIS A 88 3.43 -12.37 -10.88
C HIS A 88 2.04 -12.70 -11.47
N GLY A 89 1.44 -11.83 -12.26
CA GLY A 89 0.16 -12.07 -12.94
C GLY A 89 -1.08 -11.95 -12.04
N VAL A 90 -0.91 -11.44 -10.81
CA VAL A 90 -2.00 -11.39 -9.81
C VAL A 90 -2.69 -10.03 -9.69
N HIS A 91 -2.14 -9.00 -10.34
CA HIS A 91 -2.71 -7.64 -10.36
C HIS A 91 -2.54 -6.96 -11.71
N LEU A 92 -3.49 -6.07 -12.05
CA LEU A 92 -3.36 -5.14 -13.16
C LEU A 92 -2.62 -3.86 -12.71
N PRO A 93 -2.01 -3.10 -13.63
CA PRO A 93 -1.38 -1.82 -13.29
C PRO A 93 -2.29 -0.85 -12.51
N ALA A 94 -3.58 -0.81 -12.85
CA ALA A 94 -4.56 0.01 -12.13
C ALA A 94 -4.71 -0.36 -10.65
N ASP A 95 -4.52 -1.65 -10.30
CA ASP A 95 -4.56 -2.12 -8.91
C ASP A 95 -3.42 -1.56 -8.09
N LEU A 96 -2.27 -1.38 -8.72
CA LEU A 96 -1.08 -0.78 -8.11
C LEU A 96 -1.31 0.68 -7.81
N VAL A 97 -1.78 1.43 -8.82
CA VAL A 97 -2.05 2.87 -8.66
C VAL A 97 -3.06 3.10 -7.55
N GLY A 98 -4.15 2.32 -7.51
CA GLY A 98 -5.13 2.37 -6.43
C GLY A 98 -4.53 2.00 -5.07
N GLY A 99 -3.68 0.98 -5.01
CA GLY A 99 -2.98 0.56 -3.80
C GLY A 99 -2.01 1.63 -3.29
N TRP A 100 -1.16 2.18 -4.16
CA TRP A 100 -0.23 3.26 -3.79
C TRP A 100 -0.97 4.50 -3.29
N SER A 101 -2.04 4.91 -3.98
CA SER A 101 -2.86 6.07 -3.58
C SER A 101 -3.46 5.87 -2.19
N LEU A 102 -4.06 4.71 -1.93
CA LEU A 102 -4.61 4.36 -0.63
C LEU A 102 -3.53 4.37 0.45
N GLY A 103 -2.37 3.77 0.18
CA GLY A 103 -1.27 3.70 1.14
C GLY A 103 -0.69 5.07 1.49
N VAL A 104 -0.52 5.94 0.49
CA VAL A 104 -0.05 7.33 0.69
C VAL A 104 -1.04 8.13 1.54
N LEU A 105 -2.34 8.05 1.26
CA LEU A 105 -3.37 8.74 2.04
C LEU A 105 -3.37 8.29 3.51
N ILE A 106 -3.28 6.99 3.75
CA ILE A 106 -3.23 6.44 5.12
C ILE A 106 -1.97 6.90 5.85
N ALA A 107 -0.82 6.90 5.17
CA ALA A 107 0.43 7.35 5.78
C ALA A 107 0.39 8.83 6.16
N PHE A 108 -0.14 9.70 5.30
CA PHE A 108 -0.32 11.11 5.65
C PHE A 108 -1.28 11.32 6.80
N ALA A 109 -2.40 10.58 6.84
CA ALA A 109 -3.32 10.63 7.97
C ALA A 109 -2.65 10.19 9.28
N ALA A 110 -1.83 9.14 9.24
CA ALA A 110 -1.08 8.65 10.40
C ALA A 110 -0.04 9.67 10.88
N LEU A 111 0.72 10.29 9.97
CA LEU A 111 1.70 11.32 10.30
C LEU A 111 1.03 12.56 10.90
N TRP A 112 -0.09 12.98 10.33
CA TRP A 112 -0.89 14.08 10.86
C TRP A 112 -1.38 13.79 12.28
N LEU A 113 -1.86 12.57 12.53
CA LEU A 113 -2.34 12.17 13.85
C LEU A 113 -1.19 12.15 14.87
N VAL A 114 -0.02 11.60 14.51
CA VAL A 114 1.18 11.62 15.37
C VAL A 114 1.55 13.06 15.74
N ASP A 115 1.64 13.96 14.77
CA ASP A 115 1.94 15.38 15.01
C ASP A 115 0.93 16.05 15.95
N ARG A 116 -0.36 15.73 15.81
CA ARG A 116 -1.41 16.26 16.69
C ARG A 116 -1.28 15.76 18.12
N LEU A 117 -0.99 14.47 18.30
CA LEU A 117 -0.82 13.88 19.64
C LEU A 117 0.44 14.41 20.33
N ASP A 118 1.54 14.59 19.61
CA ASP A 118 2.78 15.13 20.14
C ASP A 118 2.58 16.57 20.62
N ARG A 119 1.86 17.41 19.85
CA ARG A 119 1.53 18.80 20.26
C ARG A 119 0.61 18.85 21.48
N ALA A 120 -0.37 17.93 21.57
CA ALA A 120 -1.26 17.87 22.72
C ALA A 120 -0.51 17.46 23.99
N GLY A 121 0.42 16.50 23.88
CA GLY A 121 1.25 16.04 25.00
C GLY A 121 2.25 17.10 25.51
N THR A 122 2.69 18.04 24.65
CA THR A 122 3.60 19.12 25.06
C THR A 122 2.85 20.34 25.65
N ALA A 123 1.54 20.40 25.54
CA ALA A 123 0.70 21.49 26.05
C ALA A 123 0.10 21.19 27.43
N ALA A 124 0.24 19.97 27.92
CA ALA A 124 -0.25 19.50 29.21
C ALA A 124 0.88 19.47 30.26
#